data_6dff809afc9b9107c6d992d614d2d0ef
#
_entry.id   6dff809afc9b9107c6d992d614d2d0ef
#
_cell.length_a   1.000
_cell.length_b   1.000
_cell.length_c   1.000
_cell.angle_alpha   90.00
_cell.angle_beta   90.00
_cell.angle_gamma   90.00
#
_symmetry.space_group_name_H-M   'P 1'
#
loop_
_entity.id
_entity.type
_entity.pdbx_description
1 polymer ?
#
loop_
_entity_poly.entity_id
_entity_poly.type
_entity_poly.pdbx_seq_one_letter_code
_entity_poly.pdbx_strand_id
1 'polypeptide(L)'
;MDIDQKYNSPELGSFKEQITQRISKIKNHAEVQEVGKRLFDLLGYDQTMYVYNFLWAGIPSIQLPQDLMVKQEIIWDYQPNVIIEMGVAWGGGLAFYNSMLMLLEQSELITQRKVLGIDIEFREHTQKILKNHPFCKDVRVFEGSSIDLEAYDFVKTNINEVDEPRPLFVLDSFHSMDHVKRELELYAPFVPEGGYIIVEDTAIEFHGKADHKGARWGPGNSPWTAIQKFMQTDEGELFEVADEITAKLVLTGMPGGVIRKLKQ
;
A
#
# COMPACT_ATOMS: atom_id res chain seq x y z
N MET A 1 -17.69 -16.99 -2.98
CA MET A 1 -18.40 -17.03 -4.30
C MET A 1 -17.58 -16.18 -5.23
N ASP A 2 -17.17 -16.73 -6.35
CA ASP A 2 -16.34 -15.99 -7.31
C ASP A 2 -17.15 -14.84 -7.91
N ILE A 3 -16.76 -13.60 -7.58
CA ILE A 3 -17.41 -12.39 -8.12
C ILE A 3 -17.39 -12.36 -9.63
N ASP A 4 -16.31 -12.85 -10.23
CA ASP A 4 -16.20 -12.92 -11.68
C ASP A 4 -17.32 -13.78 -12.29
N GLN A 5 -17.82 -14.81 -11.62
CA GLN A 5 -18.95 -15.59 -12.09
C GLN A 5 -20.29 -14.85 -11.99
N LYS A 6 -20.46 -13.96 -11.01
CA LYS A 6 -21.74 -13.27 -10.76
C LYS A 6 -21.96 -12.05 -11.66
N TYR A 7 -20.88 -11.36 -12.03
CA TYR A 7 -20.92 -10.10 -12.78
C TYR A 7 -20.17 -10.12 -14.10
N ASN A 8 -19.56 -11.25 -14.48
CA ASN A 8 -18.83 -11.37 -15.74
C ASN A 8 -19.79 -11.47 -16.91
N SER A 9 -19.69 -10.49 -17.81
CA SER A 9 -20.24 -10.61 -19.17
C SER A 9 -19.08 -10.72 -20.17
N PRO A 10 -19.34 -11.26 -21.39
CA PRO A 10 -18.32 -11.26 -22.45
C PRO A 10 -17.75 -9.87 -22.74
N GLU A 11 -18.59 -8.84 -22.62
CA GLU A 11 -18.19 -7.44 -22.80
C GLU A 11 -17.24 -6.98 -21.72
N LEU A 12 -17.46 -7.34 -20.45
CA LEU A 12 -16.56 -7.03 -19.36
C LEU A 12 -15.21 -7.74 -19.51
N GLY A 13 -15.22 -9.02 -19.91
CA GLY A 13 -14.01 -9.77 -20.24
C GLY A 13 -13.18 -9.09 -21.31
N SER A 14 -13.84 -8.73 -22.44
CA SER A 14 -13.20 -7.99 -23.53
C SER A 14 -12.66 -6.62 -23.08
N PHE A 15 -13.36 -5.92 -22.18
CA PHE A 15 -12.89 -4.65 -21.63
C PHE A 15 -11.63 -4.82 -20.76
N LYS A 16 -11.60 -5.86 -19.91
CA LYS A 16 -10.41 -6.20 -19.07
C LYS A 16 -9.20 -6.51 -19.97
N GLU A 17 -9.35 -7.25 -21.06
CA GLU A 17 -8.29 -7.49 -22.05
C GLU A 17 -7.78 -6.18 -22.68
N GLN A 18 -8.67 -5.28 -23.04
CA GLN A 18 -8.32 -3.97 -23.57
C GLN A 18 -7.58 -3.09 -22.55
N ILE A 19 -7.89 -3.20 -21.24
CA ILE A 19 -7.14 -2.53 -20.18
C ILE A 19 -5.67 -2.96 -20.21
N THR A 20 -5.39 -4.26 -20.26
CA THR A 20 -4.02 -4.79 -20.32
C THR A 20 -3.25 -4.24 -21.53
N GLN A 21 -3.88 -4.18 -22.69
CA GLN A 21 -3.27 -3.60 -23.90
C GLN A 21 -2.98 -2.09 -23.76
N ARG A 22 -3.91 -1.35 -23.11
CA ARG A 22 -3.75 0.10 -22.86
C ARG A 22 -2.63 0.36 -21.85
N ILE A 23 -2.54 -0.42 -20.77
CA ILE A 23 -1.44 -0.36 -19.78
C ILE A 23 -0.10 -0.55 -20.47
N SER A 24 0.03 -1.56 -21.32
CA SER A 24 1.26 -1.78 -22.10
C SER A 24 1.63 -0.56 -22.96
N LYS A 25 0.66 0.11 -23.58
CA LYS A 25 0.88 1.33 -24.35
C LYS A 25 1.38 2.48 -23.46
N ILE A 26 0.79 2.68 -22.28
CA ILE A 26 1.20 3.70 -21.33
C ILE A 26 2.63 3.42 -20.85
N LYS A 27 2.91 2.19 -20.41
CA LYS A 27 4.22 1.76 -19.91
C LYS A 27 5.34 2.01 -20.93
N ASN A 28 5.07 1.75 -22.22
CA ASN A 28 6.05 1.84 -23.30
C ASN A 28 6.08 3.22 -24.01
N HIS A 29 5.28 4.19 -23.57
CA HIS A 29 5.25 5.52 -24.17
C HIS A 29 6.24 6.46 -23.47
N ALA A 30 7.46 6.57 -24.02
CA ALA A 30 8.56 7.32 -23.39
C ALA A 30 8.17 8.77 -22.99
N GLU A 31 7.49 9.51 -23.88
CA GLU A 31 7.06 10.89 -23.60
C GLU A 31 6.06 10.97 -22.43
N VAL A 32 5.11 10.03 -22.35
CA VAL A 32 4.13 9.97 -21.24
C VAL A 32 4.86 9.73 -19.92
N GLN A 33 5.83 8.80 -19.90
CA GLN A 33 6.63 8.51 -18.71
C GLN A 33 7.47 9.72 -18.28
N GLU A 34 8.12 10.39 -19.25
CA GLU A 34 8.91 11.59 -18.99
C GLU A 34 8.05 12.74 -18.43
N VAL A 35 6.89 13.00 -19.05
CA VAL A 35 5.95 14.03 -18.57
C VAL A 35 5.42 13.67 -17.18
N GLY A 36 5.09 12.40 -16.92
CA GLY A 36 4.66 11.92 -15.61
C GLY A 36 5.70 12.18 -14.52
N LYS A 37 6.95 11.83 -14.80
CA LYS A 37 8.07 12.11 -13.89
C LYS A 37 8.23 13.60 -13.63
N ARG A 38 8.23 14.41 -14.68
CA ARG A 38 8.33 15.87 -14.55
C ARG A 38 7.14 16.47 -13.79
N LEU A 39 5.94 15.94 -14.00
CA LEU A 39 4.76 16.36 -13.26
C LEU A 39 4.89 16.04 -11.78
N PHE A 40 5.38 14.85 -11.44
CA PHE A 40 5.65 14.48 -10.05
C PHE A 40 6.65 15.43 -9.40
N ASP A 41 7.77 15.77 -10.08
CA ASP A 41 8.78 16.72 -9.60
C ASP A 41 8.17 18.11 -9.36
N LEU A 42 7.24 18.56 -10.22
CA LEU A 42 6.57 19.87 -10.09
C LEU A 42 5.49 19.89 -8.99
N LEU A 43 4.79 18.78 -8.81
CA LEU A 43 3.75 18.65 -7.79
C LEU A 43 4.32 18.35 -6.41
N GLY A 44 5.52 17.82 -6.35
CA GLY A 44 6.30 17.26 -5.25
C GLY A 44 5.94 17.69 -3.83
N TYR A 45 6.57 17.07 -2.89
CA TYR A 45 6.31 17.31 -1.46
C TYR A 45 6.62 18.75 -1.03
N ASP A 46 7.55 19.44 -1.71
CA ASP A 46 8.05 20.75 -1.27
C ASP A 46 7.38 21.96 -1.95
N GLN A 47 6.98 21.83 -3.21
CA GLN A 47 6.49 23.00 -3.96
C GLN A 47 4.99 23.22 -3.79
N THR A 48 4.18 22.18 -3.97
CA THR A 48 2.73 22.32 -3.94
C THR A 48 2.10 21.51 -2.81
N MET A 49 2.87 20.65 -2.15
CA MET A 49 2.37 19.71 -1.13
C MET A 49 1.12 18.95 -1.64
N TYR A 50 1.14 18.54 -2.90
CA TYR A 50 -0.04 18.05 -3.61
C TYR A 50 -0.70 16.86 -2.88
N VAL A 51 0.07 15.90 -2.37
CA VAL A 51 -0.44 14.72 -1.65
C VAL A 51 -1.17 15.07 -0.34
N TYR A 52 -0.91 16.25 0.23
CA TYR A 52 -1.54 16.69 1.48
C TYR A 52 -2.92 17.34 1.29
N ASN A 53 -3.44 17.40 0.06
CA ASN A 53 -4.69 18.12 -0.24
C ASN A 53 -5.92 17.18 -0.26
N PHE A 54 -5.76 15.89 0.02
CA PHE A 54 -6.83 14.92 -0.12
C PHE A 54 -7.35 14.43 1.22
N LEU A 55 -8.64 14.14 1.24
CA LEU A 55 -9.32 13.61 2.41
C LEU A 55 -10.06 12.32 2.03
N TRP A 56 -9.99 11.31 2.88
CA TRP A 56 -10.87 10.16 2.80
C TRP A 56 -11.93 10.25 3.90
N ALA A 57 -13.18 10.33 3.52
CA ALA A 57 -14.31 10.48 4.45
C ALA A 57 -14.12 11.61 5.50
N GLY A 58 -13.45 12.71 5.10
CA GLY A 58 -13.16 13.86 5.95
C GLY A 58 -11.87 13.76 6.77
N ILE A 59 -11.11 12.67 6.66
CA ILE A 59 -9.81 12.50 7.32
C ILE A 59 -8.69 12.77 6.31
N PRO A 60 -7.63 13.53 6.66
CA PRO A 60 -6.48 13.71 5.80
C PRO A 60 -5.87 12.36 5.38
N SER A 61 -5.77 12.15 4.07
CA SER A 61 -5.13 11.00 3.45
C SER A 61 -3.97 11.51 2.63
N ILE A 62 -2.74 11.30 3.14
CA ILE A 62 -1.52 11.84 2.53
C ILE A 62 -1.08 10.90 1.43
N GLN A 63 -1.85 10.83 0.35
CA GLN A 63 -1.61 9.92 -0.77
C GLN A 63 -2.11 10.53 -2.08
N LEU A 64 -1.58 10.05 -3.20
CA LEU A 64 -2.09 10.40 -4.52
C LEU A 64 -3.43 9.68 -4.77
N PRO A 65 -4.46 10.37 -5.28
CA PRO A 65 -5.78 9.76 -5.51
C PRO A 65 -5.75 8.52 -6.40
N GLN A 66 -4.88 8.49 -7.40
CA GLN A 66 -4.75 7.35 -8.30
C GLN A 66 -4.09 6.15 -7.62
N ASP A 67 -3.23 6.36 -6.61
CA ASP A 67 -2.63 5.28 -5.82
C ASP A 67 -3.71 4.63 -4.93
N LEU A 68 -4.62 5.43 -4.36
CA LEU A 68 -5.79 4.89 -3.65
C LEU A 68 -6.69 4.05 -4.57
N MET A 69 -6.86 4.48 -5.85
CA MET A 69 -7.64 3.70 -6.81
C MET A 69 -7.01 2.34 -7.09
N VAL A 70 -5.69 2.27 -7.25
CA VAL A 70 -4.97 1.00 -7.43
C VAL A 70 -5.03 0.13 -6.18
N LYS A 71 -4.89 0.71 -4.99
CA LYS A 71 -5.06 -0.03 -3.73
C LYS A 71 -6.47 -0.63 -3.61
N GLN A 72 -7.51 0.13 -4.00
CA GLN A 72 -8.88 -0.38 -4.05
C GLN A 72 -9.00 -1.59 -4.99
N GLU A 73 -8.38 -1.54 -6.19
CA GLU A 73 -8.39 -2.68 -7.12
C GLU A 73 -7.68 -3.90 -6.52
N ILE A 74 -6.49 -3.73 -5.89
CA ILE A 74 -5.79 -4.82 -5.21
C ILE A 74 -6.68 -5.42 -4.11
N ILE A 75 -7.30 -4.59 -3.28
CA ILE A 75 -8.17 -5.05 -2.19
C ILE A 75 -9.37 -5.82 -2.74
N TRP A 76 -9.98 -5.32 -3.83
CA TRP A 76 -11.13 -5.98 -4.44
C TRP A 76 -10.77 -7.34 -5.05
N ASP A 77 -9.67 -7.42 -5.78
CA ASP A 77 -9.25 -8.64 -6.47
C ASP A 77 -8.65 -9.69 -5.52
N TYR A 78 -7.83 -9.25 -4.56
CA TYR A 78 -7.19 -10.15 -3.59
C TYR A 78 -8.12 -10.56 -2.45
N GLN A 79 -9.08 -9.68 -2.07
CA GLN A 79 -10.04 -9.89 -0.97
C GLN A 79 -9.34 -10.18 0.37
N PRO A 80 -8.44 -9.30 0.85
CA PRO A 80 -7.83 -9.47 2.17
C PRO A 80 -8.90 -9.38 3.26
N ASN A 81 -8.71 -10.09 4.36
CA ASN A 81 -9.52 -9.95 5.56
C ASN A 81 -8.76 -9.28 6.73
N VAL A 82 -7.45 -9.07 6.54
CA VAL A 82 -6.59 -8.29 7.44
C VAL A 82 -5.79 -7.30 6.62
N ILE A 83 -5.82 -6.01 6.97
CA ILE A 83 -4.93 -5.01 6.38
C ILE A 83 -4.11 -4.37 7.50
N ILE A 84 -2.79 -4.30 7.30
CA ILE A 84 -1.83 -3.76 8.26
C ILE A 84 -1.12 -2.57 7.62
N GLU A 85 -1.28 -1.37 8.18
CA GLU A 85 -0.60 -0.15 7.76
C GLU A 85 0.50 0.21 8.76
N MET A 86 1.70 0.41 8.25
CA MET A 86 2.85 0.90 9.01
C MET A 86 3.12 2.33 8.58
N GLY A 87 2.96 3.27 9.54
CA GLY A 87 2.90 4.70 9.27
C GLY A 87 1.45 5.16 9.08
N VAL A 88 0.84 5.64 10.16
CA VAL A 88 -0.61 5.97 10.19
C VAL A 88 -0.88 7.44 9.94
N ALA A 89 0.06 8.30 10.34
CA ALA A 89 -0.04 9.76 10.25
C ALA A 89 -1.40 10.29 10.80
N TRP A 90 -2.32 10.73 9.95
CA TRP A 90 -3.64 11.25 10.33
C TRP A 90 -4.73 10.18 10.45
N GLY A 91 -4.46 8.96 9.99
CA GLY A 91 -5.42 7.85 10.00
C GLY A 91 -6.33 7.75 8.78
N GLY A 92 -6.07 8.56 7.73
CA GLY A 92 -6.85 8.51 6.49
C GLY A 92 -6.71 7.18 5.75
N GLY A 93 -5.51 6.60 5.77
CA GLY A 93 -5.24 5.27 5.23
C GLY A 93 -6.05 4.19 5.96
N LEU A 94 -6.00 4.15 7.30
CA LEU A 94 -6.78 3.19 8.09
C LEU A 94 -8.28 3.28 7.83
N ALA A 95 -8.81 4.50 7.71
CA ALA A 95 -10.23 4.70 7.39
C ALA A 95 -10.57 4.22 5.98
N PHE A 96 -9.67 4.45 5.01
CA PHE A 96 -9.80 3.92 3.65
C PHE A 96 -9.83 2.39 3.66
N TYR A 97 -8.84 1.74 4.26
CA TYR A 97 -8.75 0.28 4.29
C TYR A 97 -9.95 -0.35 5.00
N ASN A 98 -10.36 0.20 6.14
CA ASN A 98 -11.52 -0.32 6.85
C ASN A 98 -12.80 -0.14 6.03
N SER A 99 -12.99 0.98 5.32
CA SER A 99 -14.14 1.16 4.44
C SER A 99 -14.14 0.17 3.27
N MET A 100 -12.97 -0.16 2.71
CA MET A 100 -12.85 -1.18 1.66
C MET A 100 -13.18 -2.58 2.19
N LEU A 101 -12.67 -2.95 3.38
CA LEU A 101 -13.03 -4.24 3.99
C LEU A 101 -14.52 -4.31 4.35
N MET A 102 -15.16 -3.20 4.76
CA MET A 102 -16.61 -3.15 4.96
C MET A 102 -17.38 -3.43 3.67
N LEU A 103 -16.91 -2.93 2.52
CA LEU A 103 -17.52 -3.23 1.23
C LEU A 103 -17.37 -4.72 0.86
N LEU A 104 -16.21 -5.32 1.10
CA LEU A 104 -16.01 -6.76 0.89
C LEU A 104 -16.91 -7.60 1.80
N GLU A 105 -17.04 -7.24 3.07
CA GLU A 105 -17.89 -7.93 4.04
C GLU A 105 -19.37 -7.81 3.64
N GLN A 106 -19.84 -6.61 3.27
CA GLN A 106 -21.19 -6.39 2.78
C GLN A 106 -21.50 -7.14 1.48
N SER A 107 -20.47 -7.38 0.65
CA SER A 107 -20.56 -8.15 -0.58
C SER A 107 -20.44 -9.67 -0.35
N GLU A 108 -20.35 -10.12 0.90
CA GLU A 108 -20.18 -11.53 1.31
C GLU A 108 -18.90 -12.19 0.75
N LEU A 109 -17.86 -11.38 0.46
CA LEU A 109 -16.58 -11.86 -0.04
C LEU A 109 -15.61 -12.23 1.06
N ILE A 110 -15.79 -11.62 2.23
CA ILE A 110 -15.10 -11.95 3.47
C ILE A 110 -16.12 -12.04 4.59
N THR A 111 -15.84 -12.86 5.60
CA THR A 111 -16.72 -13.05 6.78
C THR A 111 -16.22 -12.33 8.02
N GLN A 112 -14.96 -11.92 8.01
CA GLN A 112 -14.29 -11.23 9.10
C GLN A 112 -13.42 -10.14 8.51
N ARG A 113 -13.25 -9.02 9.20
CA ARG A 113 -12.34 -7.95 8.81
C ARG A 113 -11.54 -7.45 9.98
N LYS A 114 -10.29 -7.09 9.72
CA LYS A 114 -9.42 -6.48 10.71
C LYS A 114 -8.50 -5.46 10.04
N VAL A 115 -8.38 -4.28 10.64
CA VAL A 115 -7.40 -3.27 10.22
C VAL A 115 -6.51 -2.94 11.40
N LEU A 116 -5.20 -3.00 11.17
CA LEU A 116 -4.16 -2.69 12.14
C LEU A 116 -3.37 -1.47 11.67
N GLY A 117 -3.05 -0.59 12.60
CA GLY A 117 -2.15 0.54 12.36
C GLY A 117 -0.97 0.50 13.33
N ILE A 118 0.23 0.74 12.82
CA ILE A 118 1.44 0.88 13.63
C ILE A 118 2.06 2.24 13.32
N ASP A 119 2.30 3.04 14.34
CA ASP A 119 3.00 4.32 14.20
C ASP A 119 3.91 4.55 15.41
N ILE A 120 4.99 5.26 15.19
CA ILE A 120 5.93 5.61 16.27
C ILE A 120 5.27 6.54 17.31
N GLU A 121 4.26 7.31 16.90
CA GLU A 121 3.54 8.26 17.74
C GLU A 121 2.12 8.51 17.22
N PHE A 122 1.12 8.33 18.04
CA PHE A 122 -0.25 8.79 17.75
C PHE A 122 -0.50 10.17 18.37
N ARG A 123 -0.43 11.20 17.54
CA ARG A 123 -0.71 12.58 17.95
C ARG A 123 -2.17 12.74 18.39
N GLU A 124 -2.45 13.75 19.21
CA GLU A 124 -3.78 13.99 19.79
C GLU A 124 -4.92 14.03 18.77
N HIS A 125 -4.67 14.66 17.60
CA HIS A 125 -5.68 14.71 16.54
C HIS A 125 -5.96 13.32 15.94
N THR A 126 -4.94 12.49 15.74
CA THR A 126 -5.07 11.12 15.24
C THR A 126 -5.83 10.26 16.26
N GLN A 127 -5.48 10.35 17.54
CA GLN A 127 -6.20 9.64 18.62
C GLN A 127 -7.68 10.01 18.65
N LYS A 128 -8.04 11.30 18.47
CA LYS A 128 -9.44 11.76 18.39
C LYS A 128 -10.16 11.17 17.17
N ILE A 129 -9.51 11.09 16.03
CA ILE A 129 -10.07 10.48 14.81
C ILE A 129 -10.30 8.99 15.03
N LEU A 130 -9.28 8.25 15.46
CA LEU A 130 -9.37 6.81 15.71
C LEU A 130 -10.50 6.47 16.71
N LYS A 131 -10.68 7.28 17.72
CA LYS A 131 -11.72 7.06 18.76
C LYS A 131 -13.13 7.36 18.26
N ASN A 132 -13.32 8.38 17.41
CA ASN A 132 -14.65 8.94 17.17
C ASN A 132 -15.16 8.73 15.74
N HIS A 133 -14.28 8.50 14.77
CA HIS A 133 -14.68 8.39 13.38
C HIS A 133 -15.31 7.02 13.09
N PRO A 134 -16.47 6.95 12.40
CA PRO A 134 -17.19 5.69 12.17
C PRO A 134 -16.36 4.63 11.45
N PHE A 135 -15.45 5.01 10.54
CA PHE A 135 -14.57 4.08 9.84
C PHE A 135 -13.32 3.67 10.63
N CYS A 136 -13.12 4.18 11.85
CA CYS A 136 -11.97 3.84 12.68
C CYS A 136 -12.33 3.05 13.95
N LYS A 137 -13.63 2.83 14.25
CA LYS A 137 -14.09 2.22 15.50
C LYS A 137 -13.52 0.83 15.78
N ASP A 138 -13.31 0.04 14.71
CA ASP A 138 -12.86 -1.35 14.82
C ASP A 138 -11.38 -1.50 14.46
N VAL A 139 -10.68 -0.37 14.24
CA VAL A 139 -9.25 -0.35 13.95
C VAL A 139 -8.48 -0.56 15.25
N ARG A 140 -7.47 -1.45 15.21
CA ARG A 140 -6.54 -1.63 16.33
C ARG A 140 -5.21 -0.96 15.99
N VAL A 141 -4.61 -0.31 16.98
CA VAL A 141 -3.37 0.42 16.78
C VAL A 141 -2.31 0.04 17.82
N PHE A 142 -1.05 0.11 17.41
CA PHE A 142 0.11 -0.07 18.27
C PHE A 142 1.04 1.14 18.11
N GLU A 143 1.41 1.76 19.24
CA GLU A 143 2.36 2.87 19.27
C GLU A 143 3.78 2.33 19.54
N GLY A 144 4.64 2.48 18.55
CA GLY A 144 6.01 2.00 18.57
C GLY A 144 6.58 1.84 17.17
N SER A 145 7.84 1.44 17.09
CA SER A 145 8.49 1.18 15.81
C SER A 145 7.97 -0.12 15.19
N SER A 146 7.66 -0.08 13.88
CA SER A 146 7.18 -1.24 13.12
C SER A 146 8.19 -2.41 13.05
N ILE A 147 9.46 -2.15 13.32
CA ILE A 147 10.52 -3.16 13.32
C ILE A 147 10.85 -3.71 14.72
N ASP A 148 10.16 -3.26 15.76
CA ASP A 148 10.34 -3.75 17.12
C ASP A 148 9.62 -5.10 17.32
N LEU A 149 10.10 -5.88 18.29
CA LEU A 149 9.53 -7.21 18.59
C LEU A 149 8.09 -7.11 19.08
N GLU A 150 7.77 -6.09 19.85
CA GLU A 150 6.42 -5.85 20.37
C GLU A 150 5.43 -5.55 19.25
N ALA A 151 5.84 -4.80 18.21
CA ALA A 151 5.04 -4.55 17.02
C ALA A 151 4.81 -5.85 16.21
N TYR A 152 5.86 -6.66 16.06
CA TYR A 152 5.75 -7.99 15.44
C TYR A 152 4.77 -8.88 16.19
N ASP A 153 4.87 -8.96 17.52
CA ASP A 153 3.98 -9.78 18.35
C ASP A 153 2.54 -9.28 18.31
N PHE A 154 2.34 -7.95 18.26
CA PHE A 154 1.02 -7.33 18.04
C PHE A 154 0.41 -7.77 16.71
N VAL A 155 1.14 -7.69 15.60
CA VAL A 155 0.69 -8.11 14.27
C VAL A 155 0.37 -9.60 14.26
N LYS A 156 1.30 -10.45 14.72
CA LYS A 156 1.15 -11.90 14.78
C LYS A 156 -0.08 -12.32 15.58
N THR A 157 -0.27 -11.73 16.75
CA THR A 157 -1.43 -12.04 17.61
C THR A 157 -2.73 -11.72 16.90
N ASN A 158 -2.80 -10.53 16.27
CA ASN A 158 -4.02 -10.09 15.60
C ASN A 158 -4.32 -10.88 14.31
N ILE A 159 -3.32 -11.31 13.56
CA ILE A 159 -3.51 -12.19 12.40
C ILE A 159 -4.05 -13.55 12.85
N ASN A 160 -3.50 -14.12 13.92
CA ASN A 160 -3.92 -15.43 14.44
C ASN A 160 -5.35 -15.45 15.04
N GLU A 161 -5.95 -14.29 15.30
CA GLU A 161 -7.36 -14.18 15.71
C GLU A 161 -8.36 -14.28 14.55
N VAL A 162 -7.88 -14.30 13.31
CA VAL A 162 -8.70 -14.36 12.09
C VAL A 162 -8.63 -15.76 11.50
N ASP A 163 -9.78 -16.32 11.17
CA ASP A 163 -9.86 -17.60 10.47
C ASP A 163 -9.40 -17.43 9.01
N GLU A 164 -8.52 -18.32 8.55
CA GLU A 164 -7.95 -18.29 7.20
C GLU A 164 -7.43 -16.88 6.82
N PRO A 165 -6.42 -16.35 7.55
CA PRO A 165 -6.00 -14.97 7.38
C PRO A 165 -5.39 -14.73 5.99
N ARG A 166 -5.84 -13.67 5.35
CA ARG A 166 -5.32 -13.13 4.08
C ARG A 166 -4.82 -11.70 4.29
N PRO A 167 -3.65 -11.53 4.91
CA PRO A 167 -3.12 -10.21 5.21
C PRO A 167 -2.64 -9.49 3.94
N LEU A 168 -2.89 -8.18 3.92
CA LEU A 168 -2.29 -7.20 3.02
C LEU A 168 -1.47 -6.22 3.88
N PHE A 169 -0.19 -6.09 3.60
CA PHE A 169 0.68 -5.14 4.27
C PHE A 169 0.87 -3.89 3.44
N VAL A 170 0.86 -2.73 4.12
CA VAL A 170 1.18 -1.42 3.54
C VAL A 170 2.28 -0.79 4.37
N LEU A 171 3.46 -0.62 3.76
CA LEU A 171 4.66 -0.10 4.41
C LEU A 171 4.84 1.36 4.01
N ASP A 172 4.48 2.26 4.93
CA ASP A 172 4.47 3.72 4.75
C ASP A 172 5.04 4.44 5.98
N SER A 173 6.04 3.82 6.66
CA SER A 173 6.56 4.31 7.92
C SER A 173 7.81 5.18 7.74
N PHE A 174 8.99 4.64 7.93
CA PHE A 174 10.28 5.32 7.81
C PHE A 174 10.99 4.88 6.53
N HIS A 175 11.11 5.78 5.56
CA HIS A 175 11.45 5.48 4.16
C HIS A 175 12.93 5.17 3.87
N SER A 176 13.75 4.86 4.90
CA SER A 176 15.13 4.41 4.66
C SER A 176 15.18 2.97 4.19
N MET A 177 16.14 2.65 3.35
CA MET A 177 16.36 1.31 2.82
C MET A 177 16.44 0.24 3.93
N ASP A 178 17.21 0.49 4.99
CA ASP A 178 17.41 -0.50 6.07
C ASP A 178 16.12 -0.75 6.85
N HIS A 179 15.32 0.29 7.11
CA HIS A 179 14.07 0.16 7.85
C HIS A 179 13.03 -0.63 7.05
N VAL A 180 12.76 -0.20 5.81
CA VAL A 180 11.78 -0.88 4.95
C VAL A 180 12.20 -2.32 4.62
N LYS A 181 13.51 -2.56 4.41
CA LYS A 181 14.02 -3.92 4.24
C LYS A 181 13.74 -4.77 5.49
N ARG A 182 13.92 -4.20 6.69
CA ARG A 182 13.61 -4.91 7.93
C ARG A 182 12.12 -5.20 8.09
N GLU A 183 11.24 -4.28 7.71
CA GLU A 183 9.80 -4.54 7.67
C GLU A 183 9.46 -5.69 6.70
N LEU A 184 10.03 -5.68 5.50
CA LEU A 184 9.84 -6.76 4.53
C LEU A 184 10.29 -8.11 5.10
N GLU A 185 11.48 -8.20 5.72
CA GLU A 185 11.97 -9.43 6.35
C GLU A 185 11.07 -9.94 7.48
N LEU A 186 10.48 -9.04 8.27
CA LEU A 186 9.63 -9.43 9.40
C LEU A 186 8.24 -9.88 8.94
N TYR A 187 7.68 -9.23 7.94
CA TYR A 187 6.26 -9.37 7.62
C TYR A 187 5.95 -10.18 6.36
N ALA A 188 6.89 -10.33 5.43
CA ALA A 188 6.72 -11.15 4.25
C ALA A 188 6.34 -12.63 4.56
N PRO A 189 6.84 -13.26 5.64
CA PRO A 189 6.45 -14.61 5.99
C PRO A 189 4.95 -14.78 6.30
N PHE A 190 4.24 -13.72 6.69
CA PHE A 190 2.79 -13.78 6.92
C PHE A 190 1.96 -13.74 5.65
N VAL A 191 2.54 -13.31 4.53
CA VAL A 191 1.82 -13.17 3.26
C VAL A 191 1.63 -14.55 2.64
N PRO A 192 0.39 -14.98 2.35
CA PRO A 192 0.14 -16.25 1.68
C PRO A 192 0.43 -16.13 0.17
N GLU A 193 0.50 -17.27 -0.51
CA GLU A 193 0.65 -17.33 -1.97
C GLU A 193 -0.41 -16.48 -2.67
N GLY A 194 0.02 -15.65 -3.63
CA GLY A 194 -0.82 -14.69 -4.34
C GLY A 194 -1.19 -13.43 -3.54
N GLY A 195 -0.72 -13.33 -2.28
CA GLY A 195 -0.89 -12.13 -1.45
C GLY A 195 0.10 -11.03 -1.78
N TYR A 196 -0.12 -9.84 -1.24
CA TYR A 196 0.59 -8.63 -1.61
C TYR A 196 1.21 -7.91 -0.42
N ILE A 197 2.32 -7.22 -0.68
CA ILE A 197 2.85 -6.12 0.13
C ILE A 197 2.90 -4.87 -0.75
N ILE A 198 2.38 -3.76 -0.25
CA ILE A 198 2.48 -2.44 -0.88
C ILE A 198 3.54 -1.66 -0.13
N VAL A 199 4.55 -1.21 -0.84
CA VAL A 199 5.64 -0.39 -0.32
C VAL A 199 5.49 1.00 -0.89
N GLU A 200 5.18 1.95 -0.03
CA GLU A 200 4.97 3.35 -0.40
C GLU A 200 6.29 4.09 -0.65
N ASP A 201 6.17 5.27 -1.23
CA ASP A 201 7.26 6.23 -1.42
C ASP A 201 8.49 5.68 -2.17
N THR A 202 8.30 4.64 -2.98
CA THR A 202 9.38 4.15 -3.86
C THR A 202 9.81 5.20 -4.89
N ALA A 203 8.94 6.18 -5.20
CA ALA A 203 9.25 7.32 -6.05
C ALA A 203 10.48 8.13 -5.58
N ILE A 204 10.80 8.11 -4.28
CA ILE A 204 11.98 8.76 -3.71
C ILE A 204 13.27 8.39 -4.45
N GLU A 205 13.37 7.16 -4.98
CA GLU A 205 14.54 6.70 -5.75
C GLU A 205 14.73 7.48 -7.05
N PHE A 206 13.65 7.85 -7.72
CA PHE A 206 13.66 8.34 -9.10
C PHE A 206 13.55 9.85 -9.20
N HIS A 207 13.06 10.49 -8.16
CA HIS A 207 12.90 11.93 -8.08
C HIS A 207 14.07 12.46 -7.26
N GLY A 208 15.05 13.05 -7.94
CA GLY A 208 16.29 13.54 -7.37
C GLY A 208 16.07 14.27 -6.07
N LYS A 209 17.09 14.51 -5.26
CA LYS A 209 17.04 14.99 -3.88
C LYS A 209 15.73 15.73 -3.61
N ALA A 210 14.70 15.00 -3.24
CA ALA A 210 13.56 15.61 -2.60
C ALA A 210 14.19 16.44 -1.49
N ASP A 211 14.05 17.75 -1.56
CA ASP A 211 14.67 18.71 -0.63
C ASP A 211 14.03 18.61 0.76
N HIS A 212 13.89 17.38 1.24
CA HIS A 212 13.65 17.11 2.64
C HIS A 212 14.94 17.44 3.36
N LYS A 213 15.18 18.73 3.60
CA LYS A 213 16.31 19.21 4.40
C LYS A 213 16.35 18.40 5.68
N GLY A 214 17.31 17.46 5.76
CA GLY A 214 17.48 16.56 6.90
C GLY A 214 16.81 15.19 6.77
N ALA A 215 16.20 14.83 5.63
CA ALA A 215 15.73 13.47 5.38
C ALA A 215 16.89 12.47 5.46
N ARG A 216 16.62 11.34 6.12
CA ARG A 216 17.59 10.23 6.25
C ARG A 216 17.48 9.23 5.11
N TRP A 217 16.74 9.56 4.05
CA TRP A 217 16.49 8.73 2.85
C TRP A 217 16.65 9.55 1.57
N GLY A 218 16.76 8.86 0.44
CA GLY A 218 16.97 9.46 -0.88
C GLY A 218 17.38 8.40 -1.88
N PRO A 219 17.76 8.75 -3.11
CA PRO A 219 18.28 7.80 -4.10
C PRO A 219 19.40 6.94 -3.54
N GLY A 220 19.29 5.60 -3.69
CA GLY A 220 20.21 4.61 -3.13
C GLY A 220 19.97 4.28 -1.64
N ASN A 221 19.08 5.00 -0.95
CA ASN A 221 18.63 4.73 0.41
C ASN A 221 17.13 5.02 0.51
N SER A 222 16.32 4.22 -0.15
CA SER A 222 14.89 4.44 -0.37
C SER A 222 14.10 3.14 -0.19
N PRO A 223 12.75 3.21 -0.12
CA PRO A 223 11.89 2.02 -0.15
C PRO A 223 12.10 1.17 -1.41
N TRP A 224 12.34 1.77 -2.57
CA TRP A 224 12.65 1.02 -3.78
C TRP A 224 13.96 0.22 -3.65
N THR A 225 15.01 0.84 -3.12
CA THR A 225 16.29 0.16 -2.86
C THR A 225 16.10 -0.99 -1.86
N ALA A 226 15.20 -0.83 -0.87
CA ALA A 226 14.85 -1.89 0.07
C ALA A 226 14.23 -3.09 -0.63
N ILE A 227 13.25 -2.88 -1.52
CA ILE A 227 12.67 -3.95 -2.35
C ILE A 227 13.76 -4.68 -3.13
N GLN A 228 14.65 -3.95 -3.81
CA GLN A 228 15.73 -4.56 -4.61
C GLN A 228 16.66 -5.43 -3.74
N LYS A 229 16.93 -5.03 -2.51
CA LYS A 229 17.75 -5.80 -1.56
C LYS A 229 16.99 -7.00 -1.00
N PHE A 230 15.71 -6.83 -0.67
CA PHE A 230 14.86 -7.91 -0.19
C PHE A 230 14.71 -9.02 -1.23
N MET A 231 14.48 -8.69 -2.49
CA MET A 231 14.35 -9.65 -3.60
C MET A 231 15.61 -10.51 -3.84
N GLN A 232 16.74 -10.17 -3.20
CA GLN A 232 17.99 -10.96 -3.24
C GLN A 232 18.12 -11.93 -2.05
N THR A 233 17.14 -12.01 -1.17
CA THR A 233 17.09 -12.94 -0.03
C THR A 233 16.27 -14.17 -0.38
N ASP A 234 16.47 -15.29 0.36
CA ASP A 234 15.71 -16.53 0.16
C ASP A 234 14.18 -16.29 0.26
N GLU A 235 13.72 -15.45 1.21
CA GLU A 235 12.30 -15.09 1.31
C GLU A 235 11.87 -14.20 0.14
N GLY A 236 12.73 -13.28 -0.31
CA GLY A 236 12.45 -12.39 -1.44
C GLY A 236 12.33 -13.11 -2.77
N GLU A 237 13.03 -14.23 -2.97
CA GLU A 237 12.89 -15.08 -4.16
C GLU A 237 11.47 -15.66 -4.32
N LEU A 238 10.70 -15.69 -3.23
CA LEU A 238 9.29 -16.10 -3.26
C LEU A 238 8.34 -14.99 -3.75
N PHE A 239 8.84 -13.81 -4.06
CA PHE A 239 8.06 -12.66 -4.48
C PHE A 239 8.45 -12.19 -5.88
N GLU A 240 7.56 -11.46 -6.51
CA GLU A 240 7.80 -10.71 -7.73
C GLU A 240 7.29 -9.28 -7.60
N VAL A 241 7.85 -8.35 -8.35
CA VAL A 241 7.28 -7.00 -8.49
C VAL A 241 6.10 -7.10 -9.45
N ALA A 242 4.90 -6.74 -8.97
CA ALA A 242 3.67 -6.76 -9.77
C ALA A 242 3.56 -5.48 -10.61
N ASP A 243 4.50 -5.30 -11.55
CA ASP A 243 4.61 -4.12 -12.40
C ASP A 243 3.32 -3.79 -13.17
N GLU A 244 2.55 -4.79 -13.53
CA GLU A 244 1.29 -4.62 -14.26
C GLU A 244 0.26 -3.80 -13.48
N ILE A 245 0.37 -3.79 -12.14
CA ILE A 245 -0.55 -3.06 -11.28
C ILE A 245 -0.25 -1.55 -11.31
N THR A 246 1.02 -1.17 -11.15
CA THR A 246 1.43 0.24 -11.11
C THR A 246 1.73 0.84 -12.48
N ALA A 247 1.97 0.02 -13.50
CA ALA A 247 2.33 0.47 -14.85
C ALA A 247 1.26 1.33 -15.57
N LYS A 248 0.01 1.29 -15.09
CA LYS A 248 -1.06 2.16 -15.59
C LYS A 248 -1.02 3.57 -15.04
N LEU A 249 -0.25 3.80 -13.98
CA LEU A 249 -0.16 5.07 -13.30
C LEU A 249 0.95 5.91 -13.94
N VAL A 250 0.61 7.10 -14.39
CA VAL A 250 1.56 8.07 -14.94
C VAL A 250 2.15 8.94 -13.82
N LEU A 251 1.35 9.16 -12.77
CA LEU A 251 1.74 9.87 -11.57
C LEU A 251 1.46 8.95 -10.38
N THR A 252 2.50 8.52 -9.67
CA THR A 252 2.40 7.61 -8.52
C THR A 252 3.54 7.84 -7.54
N GLY A 253 3.24 7.71 -6.24
CA GLY A 253 4.24 7.70 -5.16
C GLY A 253 4.94 6.34 -5.01
N MET A 254 4.39 5.28 -5.61
CA MET A 254 4.86 3.90 -5.42
C MET A 254 5.20 3.16 -6.73
N PRO A 255 6.03 3.73 -7.65
CA PRO A 255 6.41 3.02 -8.87
C PRO A 255 7.18 1.74 -8.53
N GLY A 256 6.66 0.57 -9.00
CA GLY A 256 7.23 -0.74 -8.66
C GLY A 256 7.14 -1.10 -7.16
N GLY A 257 6.31 -0.40 -6.39
CA GLY A 257 6.14 -0.60 -4.94
C GLY A 257 5.18 -1.74 -4.57
N VAL A 258 4.53 -2.39 -5.53
CA VAL A 258 3.65 -3.53 -5.25
C VAL A 258 4.41 -4.82 -5.50
N ILE A 259 4.58 -5.64 -4.48
CA ILE A 259 5.17 -6.98 -4.61
C ILE A 259 4.13 -8.04 -4.26
N ARG A 260 4.18 -9.16 -4.97
CA ARG A 260 3.24 -10.28 -4.85
C ARG A 260 3.98 -11.57 -4.56
N LYS A 261 3.50 -12.37 -3.60
CA LYS A 261 4.04 -13.70 -3.34
C LYS A 261 3.64 -14.66 -4.46
N LEU A 262 4.62 -15.36 -5.01
CA LEU A 262 4.43 -16.31 -6.08
C LEU A 262 3.57 -17.50 -5.61
N LYS A 263 2.80 -18.07 -6.53
CA LYS A 263 2.13 -19.36 -6.33
C LYS A 263 3.13 -20.46 -6.68
N GLN A 264 3.39 -21.32 -5.73
CA GLN A 264 4.25 -22.50 -5.93
C GLN A 264 3.50 -23.62 -6.61
#